data_3f2b6590363ca0c3668a690b08f03552
#
_entry.id   3f2b6590363ca0c3668a690b08f03552
#
_cell.length_a   1.000
_cell.length_b   1.000
_cell.length_c   1.000
_cell.angle_alpha   90.00
_cell.angle_beta   90.00
_cell.angle_gamma   90.00
#
_symmetry.space_group_name_H-M   'P 1'
#
loop_
_entity.id
_entity.type
_entity.pdbx_description
1 polymer ?
#
loop_
_entity_poly.entity_id
_entity_poly.type
_entity_poly.pdbx_seq_one_letter_code
_entity_poly.pdbx_strand_id
1 'polypeptide(L)'
;MKTLILFLAGVVASSFAAQFSVFHEESYECSDGVPIASIELKGLEYTKDHVVLRELLHKVGDSFSQKNFEVEKLKLQDLDLFTDITVTCEPAKESINEIFAGAAEPSHSLNATKLVYHFKEIFRWIPSPTTKTSDRDGFMIGLALANLNVLGEDIRAELQYRTAVSPIFEKNEYAVYVSSPYFMELPVGWNFEFLRTNSWDDIRGFRDASWIFSLDVKWRLIPHFALLGHTAYRYLEGGPGHLPEFGLGVAVDFRNSEIDTRKGVYFESSVMHMGFREMNDEHYTEFLEDGRAYYSFGPFVTGASALVRLRPGTVNRYDYFYHGGENSFRGHYADSMYLGVHEALLTLEERFVLLERRPASLCGVNFFYGLQLVAGFDGSLLWDEGAPKWKNYEGAVYGGIHLVLPAIDRIRFEVGYSPDYGEPKFYFGFFDKPATSRWRNR
;
A
#
# COMPACT_ATOMS: atom_id res chain seq x y z
N MET A 1 -13.22 15.51 26.72
CA MET A 1 -12.57 14.36 26.04
C MET A 1 -13.31 13.04 26.21
N LYS A 2 -13.64 12.58 27.44
CA LYS A 2 -14.41 11.32 27.66
C LYS A 2 -15.81 11.30 26.99
N THR A 3 -16.50 12.42 26.89
CA THR A 3 -17.85 12.53 26.31
C THR A 3 -17.82 12.47 24.77
N LEU A 4 -16.75 12.95 24.13
CA LEU A 4 -16.61 12.93 22.67
C LEU A 4 -16.27 11.52 22.16
N ILE A 5 -15.47 10.76 22.91
CA ILE A 5 -15.11 9.36 22.60
C ILE A 5 -16.34 8.46 22.72
N LEU A 6 -17.19 8.70 23.74
CA LEU A 6 -18.45 7.96 23.91
C LEU A 6 -19.48 8.28 22.81
N PHE A 7 -19.48 9.51 22.28
CA PHE A 7 -20.37 9.90 21.19
C PHE A 7 -19.95 9.27 19.85
N LEU A 8 -18.65 9.24 19.55
CA LEU A 8 -18.11 8.55 18.37
C LEU A 8 -18.30 7.03 18.46
N ALA A 9 -18.06 6.43 19.61
CA ALA A 9 -18.32 5.01 19.83
C ALA A 9 -19.82 4.66 19.76
N GLY A 10 -20.71 5.55 20.24
CA GLY A 10 -22.15 5.39 20.16
C GLY A 10 -22.71 5.51 18.75
N VAL A 11 -22.19 6.43 17.94
CA VAL A 11 -22.57 6.59 16.53
C VAL A 11 -22.10 5.40 15.70
N VAL A 12 -20.90 4.87 15.94
CA VAL A 12 -20.40 3.66 15.27
C VAL A 12 -21.22 2.44 15.70
N ALA A 13 -21.54 2.27 16.98
CA ALA A 13 -22.28 1.10 17.47
C ALA A 13 -23.76 1.09 17.03
N SER A 14 -24.42 2.26 16.95
CA SER A 14 -25.81 2.35 16.51
C SER A 14 -25.97 2.23 14.99
N SER A 15 -24.93 2.53 14.20
CA SER A 15 -24.93 2.34 12.75
C SER A 15 -24.65 0.89 12.34
N PHE A 16 -24.06 0.07 13.19
CA PHE A 16 -23.75 -1.34 12.92
C PHE A 16 -24.96 -2.29 13.03
N ALA A 17 -26.11 -1.84 13.51
CA ALA A 17 -27.35 -2.63 13.54
C ALA A 17 -28.16 -2.58 12.24
N ALA A 18 -27.71 -1.84 11.22
CA ALA A 18 -28.35 -1.80 9.90
C ALA A 18 -28.00 -3.08 9.11
N GLN A 19 -29.03 -3.76 8.66
CA GLN A 19 -29.06 -4.99 7.90
C GLN A 19 -27.85 -5.21 6.99
N PHE A 20 -26.95 -6.10 7.39
CA PHE A 20 -25.95 -6.68 6.50
C PHE A 20 -26.66 -7.66 5.56
N SER A 21 -26.88 -7.31 4.31
CA SER A 21 -27.28 -8.26 3.28
C SER A 21 -26.02 -8.99 2.80
N VAL A 22 -25.88 -10.24 3.24
CA VAL A 22 -24.88 -11.16 2.67
C VAL A 22 -25.45 -11.65 1.35
N PHE A 23 -24.89 -11.20 0.25
CA PHE A 23 -25.27 -11.69 -1.08
C PHE A 23 -24.58 -13.05 -1.30
N HIS A 24 -25.34 -14.12 -1.30
CA HIS A 24 -24.99 -15.38 -1.93
C HIS A 24 -25.72 -15.44 -3.27
N GLU A 25 -25.02 -15.17 -4.35
CA GLU A 25 -25.46 -15.60 -5.68
C GLU A 25 -24.95 -17.02 -5.92
N GLU A 26 -25.84 -17.90 -6.36
CA GLU A 26 -25.46 -19.25 -6.82
C GLU A 26 -24.59 -19.06 -8.08
N SER A 27 -23.27 -19.26 -7.93
CA SER A 27 -22.35 -19.25 -9.06
C SER A 27 -22.44 -20.60 -9.77
N TYR A 28 -22.71 -20.60 -11.06
CA TYR A 28 -22.45 -21.77 -11.91
C TYR A 28 -20.93 -21.97 -11.94
N GLU A 29 -20.45 -22.96 -11.22
CA GLU A 29 -19.03 -23.26 -11.13
C GLU A 29 -18.49 -23.66 -12.51
N CYS A 30 -17.42 -23.00 -12.93
CA CYS A 30 -16.66 -23.38 -14.11
C CYS A 30 -15.87 -24.66 -13.81
N SER A 31 -15.94 -25.63 -14.72
CA SER A 31 -15.10 -26.83 -14.60
C SER A 31 -13.74 -26.64 -15.24
N ASP A 32 -12.69 -27.09 -14.58
CA ASP A 32 -11.33 -27.06 -15.12
C ASP A 32 -11.24 -27.76 -16.48
N GLY A 33 -10.48 -27.19 -17.40
CA GLY A 33 -10.22 -27.76 -18.73
C GLY A 33 -11.27 -27.44 -19.81
N VAL A 34 -12.33 -26.70 -19.49
CA VAL A 34 -13.33 -26.31 -20.49
C VAL A 34 -12.76 -25.21 -21.40
N PRO A 35 -12.83 -25.35 -22.76
CA PRO A 35 -12.31 -24.36 -23.68
C PRO A 35 -13.08 -23.03 -23.62
N ILE A 36 -12.37 -21.92 -23.64
CA ILE A 36 -12.91 -20.56 -23.59
C ILE A 36 -13.14 -20.05 -25.00
N ALA A 37 -14.40 -19.87 -25.42
CA ALA A 37 -14.75 -19.29 -26.71
C ALA A 37 -14.79 -17.76 -26.70
N SER A 38 -15.23 -17.18 -25.59
CA SER A 38 -15.28 -15.73 -25.40
C SER A 38 -15.18 -15.35 -23.93
N ILE A 39 -14.78 -14.11 -23.68
CA ILE A 39 -14.72 -13.53 -22.34
C ILE A 39 -15.64 -12.30 -22.34
N GLU A 40 -16.53 -12.23 -21.36
CA GLU A 40 -17.42 -11.11 -21.12
C GLU A 40 -17.19 -10.54 -19.73
N LEU A 41 -17.23 -9.21 -19.63
CA LEU A 41 -17.14 -8.48 -18.37
C LEU A 41 -18.51 -7.89 -18.04
N LYS A 42 -19.05 -8.18 -16.87
CA LYS A 42 -20.33 -7.66 -16.37
C LYS A 42 -20.16 -6.91 -15.07
N GLY A 43 -20.93 -5.84 -14.90
CA GLY A 43 -20.94 -5.05 -13.67
C GLY A 43 -19.84 -3.97 -13.61
N LEU A 44 -19.13 -3.72 -14.71
CA LEU A 44 -18.29 -2.54 -14.85
C LEU A 44 -19.19 -1.34 -15.19
N GLU A 45 -19.30 -0.40 -14.24
CA GLU A 45 -20.10 0.81 -14.41
C GLU A 45 -19.23 2.00 -14.83
N TYR A 46 -18.00 2.01 -14.38
CA TYR A 46 -17.08 3.13 -14.52
C TYR A 46 -15.70 2.70 -15.01
N THR A 47 -15.19 1.58 -14.51
CA THR A 47 -13.89 1.04 -14.90
C THR A 47 -13.92 0.60 -16.36
N LYS A 48 -12.90 0.96 -17.12
CA LYS A 48 -12.79 0.57 -18.52
C LYS A 48 -12.35 -0.89 -18.66
N ASP A 49 -12.86 -1.57 -19.68
CA ASP A 49 -12.63 -3.01 -19.90
C ASP A 49 -11.15 -3.37 -19.96
N HIS A 50 -10.30 -2.55 -20.60
CA HIS A 50 -8.87 -2.83 -20.73
C HIS A 50 -8.14 -2.82 -19.38
N VAL A 51 -8.65 -2.09 -18.39
CA VAL A 51 -8.10 -2.08 -17.01
C VAL A 51 -8.21 -3.47 -16.38
N VAL A 52 -9.32 -4.17 -16.65
CA VAL A 52 -9.53 -5.54 -16.18
C VAL A 52 -8.81 -6.54 -17.08
N LEU A 53 -8.98 -6.43 -18.39
CA LEU A 53 -8.45 -7.40 -19.37
C LEU A 53 -6.93 -7.58 -19.29
N ARG A 54 -6.19 -6.52 -18.96
CA ARG A 54 -4.73 -6.58 -18.81
C ARG A 54 -4.26 -7.42 -17.61
N GLU A 55 -5.11 -7.62 -16.60
CA GLU A 55 -4.80 -8.42 -15.40
C GLU A 55 -5.17 -9.89 -15.55
N LEU A 56 -6.00 -10.23 -16.56
CA LEU A 56 -6.44 -11.60 -16.78
C LEU A 56 -5.32 -12.46 -17.37
N LEU A 57 -5.21 -13.69 -16.85
CA LEU A 57 -4.34 -14.74 -17.39
C LEU A 57 -5.05 -15.57 -18.46
N HIS A 58 -6.38 -15.76 -18.32
CA HIS A 58 -7.19 -16.46 -19.30
C HIS A 58 -7.37 -15.62 -20.57
N LYS A 59 -7.24 -16.28 -21.71
CA LYS A 59 -7.47 -15.69 -23.04
C LYS A 59 -8.44 -16.55 -23.82
N VAL A 60 -9.07 -15.95 -24.84
CA VAL A 60 -9.88 -16.71 -25.80
C VAL A 60 -9.00 -17.78 -26.47
N GLY A 61 -9.47 -19.01 -26.49
CA GLY A 61 -8.75 -20.18 -26.97
C GLY A 61 -8.03 -20.98 -25.89
N ASP A 62 -7.86 -20.45 -24.68
CA ASP A 62 -7.33 -21.22 -23.55
C ASP A 62 -8.40 -22.13 -22.94
N SER A 63 -7.98 -23.01 -22.04
CA SER A 63 -8.89 -23.74 -21.18
C SER A 63 -9.01 -23.07 -19.82
N PHE A 64 -10.21 -23.06 -19.24
CA PHE A 64 -10.43 -22.53 -17.89
C PHE A 64 -9.61 -23.30 -16.86
N SER A 65 -9.03 -22.59 -15.92
CA SER A 65 -8.30 -23.13 -14.78
C SER A 65 -8.67 -22.36 -13.50
N GLN A 66 -9.23 -23.06 -12.53
CA GLN A 66 -9.56 -22.50 -11.23
C GLN A 66 -8.32 -21.89 -10.55
N LYS A 67 -7.16 -22.54 -10.70
CA LYS A 67 -5.91 -22.02 -10.16
C LYS A 67 -5.52 -20.67 -10.77
N ASN A 68 -5.71 -20.50 -12.08
CA ASN A 68 -5.44 -19.22 -12.75
C ASN A 68 -6.45 -18.15 -12.29
N PHE A 69 -7.72 -18.52 -12.16
CA PHE A 69 -8.74 -17.60 -11.65
C PHE A 69 -8.42 -17.09 -10.22
N GLU A 70 -7.93 -17.94 -9.33
CA GLU A 70 -7.50 -17.50 -7.99
C GLU A 70 -6.35 -16.47 -8.05
N VAL A 71 -5.42 -16.63 -8.98
CA VAL A 71 -4.34 -15.65 -9.21
C VAL A 71 -4.88 -14.36 -9.80
N GLU A 72 -5.77 -14.44 -10.79
CA GLU A 72 -6.45 -13.27 -11.39
C GLU A 72 -7.24 -12.51 -10.35
N LYS A 73 -7.99 -13.21 -9.52
CA LYS A 73 -8.79 -12.62 -8.45
C LYS A 73 -7.92 -11.80 -7.49
N LEU A 74 -6.74 -12.32 -7.10
CA LEU A 74 -5.80 -11.57 -6.26
C LEU A 74 -5.28 -10.32 -6.96
N LYS A 75 -4.90 -10.41 -8.25
CA LYS A 75 -4.45 -9.24 -9.02
C LYS A 75 -5.56 -8.18 -9.17
N LEU A 76 -6.77 -8.61 -9.46
CA LEU A 76 -7.93 -7.72 -9.57
C LEU A 76 -8.31 -7.10 -8.22
N GLN A 77 -8.13 -7.83 -7.11
CA GLN A 77 -8.30 -7.28 -5.77
C GLN A 77 -7.22 -6.25 -5.41
N ASP A 78 -6.00 -6.41 -5.94
CA ASP A 78 -4.91 -5.45 -5.73
C ASP A 78 -5.15 -4.12 -6.45
N LEU A 79 -6.03 -4.06 -7.46
CA LEU A 79 -6.48 -2.79 -8.04
C LEU A 79 -7.27 -1.92 -7.04
N ASP A 80 -7.85 -2.55 -6.01
CA ASP A 80 -8.67 -1.87 -4.98
C ASP A 80 -9.91 -1.16 -5.57
N LEU A 81 -10.41 -1.67 -6.71
CA LEU A 81 -11.56 -1.13 -7.44
C LEU A 81 -12.84 -1.95 -7.26
N PHE A 82 -12.73 -3.17 -6.74
CA PHE A 82 -13.83 -4.13 -6.68
C PHE A 82 -14.05 -4.67 -5.27
N THR A 83 -15.31 -4.74 -4.86
CA THR A 83 -15.70 -5.37 -3.59
C THR A 83 -15.91 -6.87 -3.74
N ASP A 84 -16.35 -7.30 -4.92
CA ASP A 84 -16.60 -8.69 -5.24
C ASP A 84 -16.20 -8.99 -6.69
N ILE A 85 -15.67 -10.20 -6.91
CA ILE A 85 -15.20 -10.69 -8.20
C ILE A 85 -15.55 -12.18 -8.26
N THR A 86 -16.46 -12.52 -9.18
CA THR A 86 -16.84 -13.90 -9.41
C THR A 86 -16.79 -14.24 -10.90
N VAL A 87 -16.73 -15.53 -11.23
CA VAL A 87 -16.68 -16.02 -12.60
C VAL A 87 -17.75 -17.08 -12.78
N THR A 88 -18.43 -17.03 -13.92
CA THR A 88 -19.40 -18.05 -14.33
C THR A 88 -19.12 -18.52 -15.75
N CYS A 89 -19.45 -19.76 -16.05
CA CYS A 89 -19.32 -20.35 -17.36
C CYS A 89 -20.70 -20.53 -18.00
N GLU A 90 -20.97 -19.76 -19.07
CA GLU A 90 -22.19 -19.90 -19.85
C GLU A 90 -21.91 -20.73 -21.11
N PRO A 91 -22.84 -21.57 -21.58
CA PRO A 91 -22.68 -22.28 -22.86
C PRO A 91 -22.49 -21.26 -23.99
N ALA A 92 -21.44 -21.40 -24.79
CA ALA A 92 -21.28 -20.57 -25.98
C ALA A 92 -22.40 -20.91 -26.98
N LYS A 93 -23.23 -19.93 -27.31
CA LYS A 93 -24.35 -20.11 -28.26
C LYS A 93 -23.89 -20.20 -29.72
N GLU A 94 -22.63 -19.89 -30.01
CA GLU A 94 -22.07 -19.98 -31.35
C GLU A 94 -21.30 -21.28 -31.52
N SER A 95 -21.78 -22.12 -32.46
CA SER A 95 -21.04 -23.32 -32.83
C SER A 95 -19.69 -22.92 -33.44
N ILE A 96 -18.63 -23.54 -32.96
CA ILE A 96 -17.25 -23.45 -33.48
C ILE A 96 -17.17 -23.70 -35.02
N ASN A 97 -18.27 -24.10 -35.65
CA ASN A 97 -18.38 -24.37 -37.08
C ASN A 97 -18.08 -23.16 -37.99
N GLU A 98 -18.13 -21.92 -37.50
CA GLU A 98 -17.77 -20.75 -38.34
C GLU A 98 -16.29 -20.38 -38.31
N ILE A 99 -15.56 -20.77 -37.27
CA ILE A 99 -14.13 -20.45 -37.17
C ILE A 99 -13.25 -21.47 -37.93
N PHE A 100 -13.76 -22.67 -38.16
CA PHE A 100 -13.06 -23.75 -38.86
C PHE A 100 -13.79 -24.25 -40.13
N ALA A 101 -14.45 -23.37 -40.86
CA ALA A 101 -15.13 -23.68 -42.13
C ALA A 101 -14.18 -24.14 -43.25
N GLY A 102 -13.32 -25.10 -43.00
CA GLY A 102 -12.36 -25.66 -43.94
C GLY A 102 -11.87 -27.08 -43.64
N ALA A 103 -12.29 -27.70 -42.55
CA ALA A 103 -11.89 -29.08 -42.22
C ALA A 103 -13.09 -30.00 -42.07
N ALA A 104 -13.07 -31.09 -42.76
CA ALA A 104 -14.12 -32.10 -42.87
C ALA A 104 -14.34 -32.85 -41.54
N GLU A 105 -15.62 -33.25 -41.35
CA GLU A 105 -16.25 -34.17 -40.37
C GLU A 105 -16.50 -33.58 -38.97
N PRO A 106 -17.78 -33.65 -38.53
CA PRO A 106 -18.18 -33.19 -37.20
C PRO A 106 -17.96 -34.33 -36.18
N SER A 107 -16.77 -34.40 -35.61
CA SER A 107 -16.50 -35.26 -34.47
C SER A 107 -16.34 -34.44 -33.22
N HIS A 108 -17.32 -34.55 -32.30
CA HIS A 108 -17.42 -34.00 -30.98
C HIS A 108 -17.57 -32.48 -30.89
N SER A 109 -18.78 -32.04 -30.59
CA SER A 109 -19.04 -30.69 -30.08
C SER A 109 -18.19 -30.51 -28.80
N LEU A 110 -17.02 -29.89 -28.98
CA LEU A 110 -16.32 -29.32 -27.85
C LEU A 110 -17.28 -28.28 -27.27
N ASN A 111 -17.79 -28.55 -26.06
CA ASN A 111 -18.64 -27.63 -25.32
C ASN A 111 -17.79 -26.41 -24.96
N ALA A 112 -17.56 -25.52 -25.93
CA ALA A 112 -16.87 -24.28 -25.68
C ALA A 112 -17.75 -23.39 -24.79
N THR A 113 -17.13 -22.72 -23.86
CA THR A 113 -17.83 -21.88 -22.88
C THR A 113 -17.51 -20.43 -23.06
N LYS A 114 -18.48 -19.60 -22.75
CA LYS A 114 -18.32 -18.17 -22.57
C LYS A 114 -17.98 -17.94 -21.10
N LEU A 115 -16.79 -17.39 -20.84
CA LEU A 115 -16.35 -17.05 -19.51
C LEU A 115 -16.88 -15.66 -19.15
N VAL A 116 -17.70 -15.55 -18.13
CA VAL A 116 -18.31 -14.29 -17.71
C VAL A 116 -17.78 -13.92 -16.35
N TYR A 117 -17.03 -12.82 -16.30
CA TYR A 117 -16.56 -12.20 -15.04
C TYR A 117 -17.62 -11.22 -14.55
N HIS A 118 -18.01 -11.34 -13.30
CA HIS A 118 -18.93 -10.42 -12.63
C HIS A 118 -18.17 -9.57 -11.63
N PHE A 119 -18.33 -8.28 -11.75
CA PHE A 119 -17.67 -7.29 -10.89
C PHE A 119 -18.72 -6.50 -10.12
N LYS A 120 -18.38 -6.16 -8.89
CA LYS A 120 -19.08 -5.16 -8.11
C LYS A 120 -18.10 -4.06 -7.75
N GLU A 121 -18.24 -2.89 -8.40
CA GLU A 121 -17.33 -1.79 -8.20
C GLU A 121 -17.48 -1.18 -6.80
N ILE A 122 -16.35 -0.69 -6.28
CA ILE A 122 -16.28 0.08 -5.05
C ILE A 122 -16.73 1.52 -5.31
N PHE A 123 -17.20 2.20 -4.26
CA PHE A 123 -17.47 3.63 -4.37
C PHE A 123 -16.16 4.41 -4.51
N ARG A 124 -15.96 5.00 -5.68
CA ARG A 124 -14.67 5.59 -6.08
C ARG A 124 -14.27 6.86 -5.33
N TRP A 125 -15.24 7.62 -4.80
CA TRP A 125 -14.97 8.83 -4.05
C TRP A 125 -15.00 8.55 -2.56
N ILE A 126 -13.87 8.64 -1.90
CA ILE A 126 -13.73 8.36 -0.48
C ILE A 126 -13.36 9.63 0.26
N PRO A 127 -14.35 10.39 0.78
CA PRO A 127 -14.09 11.42 1.75
C PRO A 127 -13.76 10.75 3.08
N SER A 128 -12.66 11.13 3.69
CA SER A 128 -12.20 10.51 4.92
C SER A 128 -11.63 11.52 5.88
N PRO A 129 -11.95 11.42 7.18
CA PRO A 129 -11.14 12.07 8.19
C PRO A 129 -9.74 11.44 8.14
N THR A 130 -8.71 12.24 8.26
CA THR A 130 -7.34 11.77 8.39
C THR A 130 -6.78 12.24 9.72
N THR A 131 -6.05 11.36 10.38
CA THR A 131 -5.34 11.69 11.61
C THR A 131 -3.88 11.27 11.44
N LYS A 132 -2.98 11.97 12.07
CA LYS A 132 -1.58 11.61 12.15
C LYS A 132 -1.14 11.85 13.59
N THR A 133 -0.62 10.83 14.21
CA THR A 133 0.01 10.95 15.52
C THR A 133 1.47 10.65 15.31
N SER A 134 2.31 11.65 15.41
CA SER A 134 3.75 11.46 15.40
C SER A 134 4.37 12.28 16.49
N ASP A 135 5.48 11.80 17.02
CA ASP A 135 6.20 12.52 18.06
C ASP A 135 6.80 13.82 17.51
N ARG A 136 7.08 13.84 16.20
CA ARG A 136 7.54 15.02 15.46
C ARG A 136 6.48 16.12 15.38
N ASP A 137 5.24 15.74 15.04
CA ASP A 137 4.19 16.70 14.68
C ASP A 137 3.08 16.79 15.74
N GLY A 138 3.11 15.89 16.76
CA GLY A 138 2.03 15.72 17.72
C GLY A 138 0.79 15.09 17.06
N PHE A 139 -0.38 15.39 17.61
CA PHE A 139 -1.64 14.92 17.06
C PHE A 139 -2.19 15.93 16.05
N MET A 140 -2.29 15.48 14.79
CA MET A 140 -2.88 16.24 13.69
C MET A 140 -4.21 15.61 13.28
N ILE A 141 -5.16 16.43 12.91
CA ILE A 141 -6.43 16.02 12.29
C ILE A 141 -6.61 16.71 10.96
N GLY A 142 -7.37 16.11 10.09
CA GLY A 142 -7.62 16.70 8.78
C GLY A 142 -8.68 15.95 8.00
N LEU A 143 -8.72 16.28 6.72
CA LEU A 143 -9.61 15.67 5.74
C LEU A 143 -8.79 15.20 4.56
N ALA A 144 -9.16 14.05 4.04
CA ALA A 144 -8.68 13.52 2.76
C ALA A 144 -9.88 13.30 1.83
N LEU A 145 -9.65 13.51 0.55
CA LEU A 145 -10.58 13.15 -0.52
C LEU A 145 -9.81 12.34 -1.55
N ALA A 146 -10.13 11.07 -1.65
CA ALA A 146 -9.55 10.18 -2.65
C ALA A 146 -10.55 9.87 -3.76
N ASN A 147 -10.06 9.80 -5.00
CA ASN A 147 -10.72 9.13 -6.11
C ASN A 147 -9.86 7.94 -6.51
N LEU A 148 -10.39 6.74 -6.40
CA LEU A 148 -9.65 5.50 -6.62
C LEU A 148 -9.51 5.15 -8.11
N ASN A 149 -10.34 5.76 -8.96
CA ASN A 149 -10.40 5.40 -10.38
C ASN A 149 -10.77 6.63 -11.23
N VAL A 150 -9.83 7.55 -11.39
CA VAL A 150 -10.02 8.75 -12.20
C VAL A 150 -10.18 8.34 -13.66
N LEU A 151 -11.25 8.80 -14.31
CA LEU A 151 -11.61 8.51 -15.70
C LEU A 151 -11.81 7.02 -16.03
N GLY A 152 -11.87 6.13 -15.03
CA GLY A 152 -11.98 4.69 -15.24
C GLY A 152 -10.67 4.00 -15.62
N GLU A 153 -9.53 4.66 -15.46
CA GLU A 153 -8.20 4.25 -15.94
C GLU A 153 -7.29 3.65 -14.86
N ASP A 154 -7.86 3.32 -13.67
CA ASP A 154 -7.07 2.91 -12.52
C ASP A 154 -6.01 3.96 -12.11
N ILE A 155 -6.38 5.23 -12.25
CA ILE A 155 -5.62 6.35 -11.72
C ILE A 155 -6.20 6.70 -10.37
N ARG A 156 -5.38 6.66 -9.33
CA ARG A 156 -5.74 7.12 -7.99
C ARG A 156 -5.29 8.57 -7.83
N ALA A 157 -6.18 9.43 -7.35
CA ALA A 157 -5.87 10.80 -6.96
C ALA A 157 -6.35 11.04 -5.54
N GLU A 158 -5.53 11.70 -4.72
CA GLU A 158 -5.84 11.98 -3.33
C GLU A 158 -5.38 13.38 -2.94
N LEU A 159 -6.26 14.11 -2.29
CA LEU A 159 -5.99 15.41 -1.68
C LEU A 159 -6.08 15.26 -0.18
N GLN A 160 -5.09 15.76 0.55
CA GLN A 160 -5.10 15.75 2.01
C GLN A 160 -4.79 17.14 2.56
N TYR A 161 -5.47 17.47 3.65
CA TYR A 161 -5.14 18.60 4.51
C TYR A 161 -5.15 18.14 5.96
N ARG A 162 -4.09 18.46 6.71
CA ARG A 162 -3.98 18.18 8.14
C ARG A 162 -3.52 19.42 8.89
N THR A 163 -3.99 19.58 10.11
CA THR A 163 -3.56 20.63 11.02
C THR A 163 -3.40 20.09 12.44
N ALA A 164 -2.48 20.67 13.20
CA ALA A 164 -2.29 20.28 14.59
C ALA A 164 -3.49 20.71 15.45
N VAL A 165 -3.84 19.86 16.40
CA VAL A 165 -4.91 20.15 17.37
C VAL A 165 -4.42 21.05 18.50
N SER A 166 -3.10 21.13 18.70
CA SER A 166 -2.50 21.97 19.76
C SER A 166 -2.36 23.42 19.30
N PRO A 167 -2.83 24.40 20.10
CA PRO A 167 -2.69 25.81 19.76
C PRO A 167 -1.26 26.36 19.92
N ILE A 168 -0.33 25.57 20.45
CA ILE A 168 1.03 26.02 20.78
C ILE A 168 1.90 26.13 19.53
N PHE A 169 1.63 25.35 18.48
CA PHE A 169 2.39 25.36 17.23
C PHE A 169 1.45 25.33 16.03
N GLU A 170 1.65 26.26 15.10
CA GLU A 170 0.99 26.17 13.79
C GLU A 170 1.66 25.06 12.99
N LYS A 171 0.97 23.93 12.87
CA LYS A 171 1.39 22.80 12.02
C LYS A 171 0.31 22.56 10.99
N ASN A 172 0.69 22.66 9.72
CA ASN A 172 -0.19 22.42 8.60
C ASN A 172 0.52 21.57 7.55
N GLU A 173 -0.21 20.62 7.00
CA GLU A 173 0.27 19.75 5.91
C GLU A 173 -0.77 19.72 4.81
N TYR A 174 -0.34 19.96 3.58
CA TYR A 174 -1.11 19.82 2.36
C TYR A 174 -0.44 18.80 1.48
N ALA A 175 -1.15 17.78 1.03
CA ALA A 175 -0.61 16.77 0.16
C ALA A 175 -1.52 16.50 -1.03
N VAL A 176 -0.90 16.23 -2.18
CA VAL A 176 -1.55 15.74 -3.38
C VAL A 176 -0.79 14.50 -3.82
N TYR A 177 -1.50 13.41 -4.00
CA TYR A 177 -0.96 12.16 -4.53
C TYR A 177 -1.71 11.80 -5.80
N VAL A 178 -0.99 11.44 -6.85
CA VAL A 178 -1.59 10.89 -8.08
C VAL A 178 -0.75 9.71 -8.51
N SER A 179 -1.35 8.56 -8.69
CA SER A 179 -0.63 7.34 -9.07
C SER A 179 -1.44 6.46 -9.99
N SER A 180 -0.74 5.66 -10.79
CA SER A 180 -1.32 4.56 -11.56
C SER A 180 -0.29 3.45 -11.73
N PRO A 181 -0.72 2.18 -11.76
CA PRO A 181 0.19 1.06 -12.04
C PRO A 181 0.60 0.97 -13.52
N TYR A 182 0.00 1.76 -14.39
CA TYR A 182 0.27 1.78 -15.84
C TYR A 182 0.36 3.21 -16.38
N PHE A 183 1.18 3.40 -17.40
CA PHE A 183 1.24 4.62 -18.17
C PHE A 183 0.87 4.30 -19.62
N MET A 184 -0.29 4.80 -20.10
CA MET A 184 -0.79 4.54 -21.47
C MET A 184 -0.70 3.05 -21.87
N GLU A 185 -1.22 2.14 -21.05
CA GLU A 185 -1.18 0.67 -21.23
C GLU A 185 0.21 0.02 -21.09
N LEU A 186 1.28 0.80 -21.01
CA LEU A 186 2.61 0.27 -20.74
C LEU A 186 2.70 -0.17 -19.27
N PRO A 187 3.44 -1.24 -18.96
CA PRO A 187 3.62 -1.72 -17.58
C PRO A 187 4.58 -0.82 -16.78
N VAL A 188 4.31 0.47 -16.82
CA VAL A 188 5.06 1.53 -16.16
C VAL A 188 4.17 2.17 -15.11
N GLY A 189 4.34 1.75 -13.87
CA GLY A 189 3.72 2.40 -12.73
C GLY A 189 4.39 3.73 -12.45
N TRP A 190 3.61 4.71 -12.01
CA TRP A 190 4.11 6.03 -11.65
C TRP A 190 3.36 6.58 -10.44
N ASN A 191 4.04 7.40 -9.66
CA ASN A 191 3.48 8.10 -8.52
C ASN A 191 4.01 9.52 -8.48
N PHE A 192 3.13 10.49 -8.54
CA PHE A 192 3.42 11.90 -8.33
C PHE A 192 2.96 12.29 -6.93
N GLU A 193 3.82 12.99 -6.21
CA GLU A 193 3.52 13.55 -4.91
C GLU A 193 3.88 15.04 -4.88
N PHE A 194 2.96 15.82 -4.35
CA PHE A 194 3.22 17.18 -3.90
C PHE A 194 2.92 17.25 -2.41
N LEU A 195 3.87 17.72 -1.64
CA LEU A 195 3.74 17.90 -0.20
C LEU A 195 4.18 19.31 0.19
N ARG A 196 3.34 20.03 0.91
CA ARG A 196 3.69 21.27 1.61
C ARG A 196 3.55 21.05 3.10
N THR A 197 4.65 21.19 3.82
CA THR A 197 4.68 21.11 5.27
C THR A 197 5.00 22.48 5.85
N ASN A 198 4.34 22.84 6.93
CA ASN A 198 4.72 23.93 7.79
C ASN A 198 4.52 23.46 9.23
N SER A 199 5.60 23.00 9.85
CA SER A 199 5.57 22.45 11.19
C SER A 199 6.87 22.75 11.92
N TRP A 200 6.89 22.56 13.24
CA TRP A 200 8.10 22.48 14.01
C TRP A 200 8.48 21.01 14.19
N ASP A 201 9.67 20.64 13.77
CA ASP A 201 10.20 19.30 13.99
C ASP A 201 10.84 19.25 15.38
N ASP A 202 10.08 18.73 16.35
CA ASP A 202 10.53 18.65 17.74
C ASP A 202 11.68 17.65 17.92
N ILE A 203 11.81 16.67 17.03
CA ILE A 203 12.83 15.63 17.12
C ILE A 203 14.18 16.15 16.63
N ARG A 204 14.19 16.82 15.49
CA ARG A 204 15.42 17.36 14.88
C ARG A 204 15.72 18.78 15.30
N GLY A 205 14.73 19.50 15.86
CA GLY A 205 14.86 20.85 16.41
C GLY A 205 14.95 21.95 15.37
N PHE A 206 14.12 21.89 14.32
CA PHE A 206 14.06 22.93 13.31
C PHE A 206 12.63 23.19 12.82
N ARG A 207 12.43 24.32 12.14
CA ARG A 207 11.18 24.60 11.44
C ARG A 207 11.17 23.92 10.07
N ASP A 208 10.31 22.91 9.91
CA ASP A 208 10.06 22.26 8.63
C ASP A 208 8.98 23.07 7.86
N ALA A 209 9.45 24.04 7.08
CA ALA A 209 8.63 24.79 6.14
C ALA A 209 9.07 24.41 4.72
N SER A 210 8.61 23.24 4.26
CA SER A 210 9.11 22.61 3.03
C SER A 210 8.06 22.46 1.95
N TRP A 211 8.55 22.41 0.71
CA TRP A 211 7.83 22.00 -0.49
C TRP A 211 8.55 20.82 -1.09
N ILE A 212 7.81 19.79 -1.41
CA ILE A 212 8.33 18.59 -2.06
C ILE A 212 7.49 18.30 -3.28
N PHE A 213 8.15 18.10 -4.41
CA PHE A 213 7.57 17.54 -5.62
C PHE A 213 8.35 16.30 -5.95
N SER A 214 7.70 15.15 -6.05
CA SER A 214 8.38 13.91 -6.41
C SER A 214 7.64 13.16 -7.51
N LEU A 215 8.41 12.44 -8.30
CA LEU A 215 7.92 11.49 -9.29
C LEU A 215 8.71 10.19 -9.15
N ASP A 216 8.00 9.13 -8.85
CA ASP A 216 8.50 7.77 -8.81
C ASP A 216 7.98 7.00 -10.03
N VAL A 217 8.84 6.17 -10.61
CA VAL A 217 8.51 5.34 -11.77
C VAL A 217 8.96 3.91 -11.51
N LYS A 218 8.07 2.94 -11.75
CA LYS A 218 8.33 1.49 -11.64
C LYS A 218 8.06 0.85 -12.99
N TRP A 219 9.10 0.56 -13.75
CA TRP A 219 8.98 -0.09 -15.06
C TRP A 219 9.14 -1.60 -14.93
N ARG A 220 8.05 -2.35 -15.07
CA ARG A 220 8.02 -3.81 -15.05
C ARG A 220 8.48 -4.34 -16.41
N LEU A 221 9.78 -4.69 -16.52
CA LEU A 221 10.38 -5.17 -17.76
C LEU A 221 9.95 -6.59 -18.12
N ILE A 222 9.88 -7.43 -17.11
CA ILE A 222 9.44 -8.83 -17.19
C ILE A 222 8.65 -9.15 -15.92
N PRO A 223 7.88 -10.25 -15.88
CA PRO A 223 7.24 -10.70 -14.66
C PRO A 223 8.24 -10.74 -13.49
N HIS A 224 7.83 -10.21 -12.35
CA HIS A 224 8.61 -10.19 -11.11
C HIS A 224 9.87 -9.30 -11.07
N PHE A 225 10.20 -8.58 -12.14
CA PHE A 225 11.37 -7.70 -12.16
C PHE A 225 11.01 -6.32 -12.69
N ALA A 226 11.41 -5.28 -11.95
CA ALA A 226 11.18 -3.88 -12.32
C ALA A 226 12.45 -3.04 -12.18
N LEU A 227 12.58 -2.05 -13.05
CA LEU A 227 13.48 -0.91 -12.86
C LEU A 227 12.72 0.20 -12.13
N LEU A 228 13.41 0.87 -11.24
CA LEU A 228 12.90 1.97 -10.44
C LEU A 228 13.60 3.26 -10.83
N GLY A 229 12.84 4.35 -10.94
CA GLY A 229 13.35 5.68 -11.19
C GLY A 229 12.72 6.67 -10.22
N HIS A 230 13.52 7.53 -9.61
CA HIS A 230 13.07 8.58 -8.70
C HIS A 230 13.62 9.92 -9.13
N THR A 231 12.80 10.95 -9.05
CA THR A 231 13.24 12.34 -9.09
C THR A 231 12.39 13.15 -8.14
N ALA A 232 13.03 14.03 -7.41
CA ALA A 232 12.32 14.97 -6.56
C ALA A 232 13.02 16.33 -6.53
N TYR A 233 12.23 17.31 -6.14
CA TYR A 233 12.73 18.64 -5.81
C TYR A 233 12.13 19.04 -4.47
N ARG A 234 13.00 19.19 -3.49
CA ARG A 234 12.64 19.66 -2.16
C ARG A 234 13.21 21.05 -1.94
N TYR A 235 12.38 21.93 -1.42
CA TYR A 235 12.79 23.25 -0.95
C TYR A 235 12.46 23.38 0.52
N LEU A 236 13.45 23.68 1.36
CA LEU A 236 13.31 23.83 2.80
C LEU A 236 13.63 25.27 3.20
N GLU A 237 12.62 26.03 3.59
CA GLU A 237 12.76 27.38 4.11
C GLU A 237 13.54 27.38 5.43
N GLY A 238 14.58 28.22 5.53
CA GLY A 238 15.41 28.33 6.75
C GLY A 238 16.36 27.18 6.99
N GLY A 239 16.47 26.27 6.01
CA GLY A 239 17.39 25.13 5.98
C GLY A 239 18.33 25.20 4.78
N PRO A 240 18.71 24.05 4.21
CA PRO A 240 19.62 23.98 3.06
C PRO A 240 19.06 24.58 1.77
N GLY A 241 17.79 24.99 1.74
CA GLY A 241 17.15 25.57 0.56
C GLY A 241 16.76 24.53 -0.48
N HIS A 242 17.41 24.55 -1.62
CA HIS A 242 17.06 23.71 -2.79
C HIS A 242 17.79 22.37 -2.74
N LEU A 243 17.05 21.28 -2.69
CA LEU A 243 17.55 19.90 -2.66
C LEU A 243 16.93 19.09 -3.79
N PRO A 244 17.54 19.06 -4.98
CA PRO A 244 17.15 18.12 -6.02
C PRO A 244 17.58 16.70 -5.67
N GLU A 245 16.74 15.72 -6.03
CA GLU A 245 16.94 14.30 -5.74
C GLU A 245 16.81 13.49 -7.02
N PHE A 246 17.71 12.52 -7.23
CA PHE A 246 17.70 11.62 -8.35
C PHE A 246 18.06 10.21 -7.89
N GLY A 247 17.27 9.22 -8.27
CA GLY A 247 17.48 7.85 -7.86
C GLY A 247 17.16 6.83 -8.94
N LEU A 248 17.88 5.72 -8.87
CA LEU A 248 17.64 4.53 -9.68
C LEU A 248 17.69 3.30 -8.80
N GLY A 249 16.93 2.27 -9.18
CA GLY A 249 16.90 1.03 -8.44
C GLY A 249 16.36 -0.13 -9.25
N VAL A 250 16.33 -1.27 -8.60
CA VAL A 250 15.75 -2.51 -9.11
C VAL A 250 14.87 -3.12 -8.05
N ALA A 251 13.80 -3.77 -8.47
CA ALA A 251 12.94 -4.53 -7.57
C ALA A 251 12.65 -5.92 -8.15
N VAL A 252 12.59 -6.89 -7.25
CA VAL A 252 12.17 -8.26 -7.53
C VAL A 252 10.96 -8.57 -6.66
N ASP A 253 9.82 -8.94 -7.26
CA ASP A 253 8.56 -9.11 -6.56
C ASP A 253 7.89 -10.44 -6.93
N PHE A 254 7.96 -11.40 -6.02
CA PHE A 254 7.28 -12.70 -6.10
C PHE A 254 6.13 -12.79 -5.09
N ARG A 255 5.66 -11.66 -4.55
CA ARG A 255 4.50 -11.65 -3.66
C ARG A 255 3.23 -12.02 -4.42
N ASN A 256 2.32 -12.69 -3.73
CA ASN A 256 1.01 -13.03 -4.30
C ASN A 256 0.03 -11.86 -4.34
N SER A 257 0.25 -10.82 -3.53
CA SER A 257 -0.50 -9.56 -3.47
C SER A 257 0.41 -8.45 -2.95
N GLU A 258 0.24 -7.24 -3.44
CA GLU A 258 0.98 -6.07 -2.93
C GLU A 258 0.33 -5.49 -1.66
N ILE A 259 -1.00 -5.56 -1.55
CA ILE A 259 -1.78 -4.95 -0.46
C ILE A 259 -1.88 -5.90 0.75
N ASP A 260 -2.32 -7.14 0.54
CA ASP A 260 -2.46 -8.13 1.62
C ASP A 260 -1.57 -9.35 1.34
N THR A 261 -0.27 -9.12 1.31
CA THR A 261 0.72 -10.16 1.03
C THR A 261 0.64 -11.28 2.05
N ARG A 262 0.51 -12.50 1.54
CA ARG A 262 0.46 -13.74 2.36
C ARG A 262 1.57 -14.72 2.02
N LYS A 263 2.09 -14.66 0.80
CA LYS A 263 3.17 -15.54 0.32
C LYS A 263 4.08 -14.81 -0.61
N GLY A 264 5.35 -15.21 -0.61
CA GLY A 264 6.34 -14.75 -1.55
C GLY A 264 7.39 -13.86 -0.94
N VAL A 265 8.23 -13.31 -1.79
CA VAL A 265 9.35 -12.47 -1.38
C VAL A 265 9.36 -11.20 -2.22
N TYR A 266 9.83 -10.13 -1.62
CA TYR A 266 10.13 -8.85 -2.26
C TYR A 266 11.53 -8.43 -1.90
N PHE A 267 12.24 -7.91 -2.87
CA PHE A 267 13.55 -7.30 -2.66
C PHE A 267 13.68 -6.05 -3.51
N GLU A 268 14.18 -4.99 -2.93
CA GLU A 268 14.47 -3.71 -3.57
C GLU A 268 15.87 -3.26 -3.22
N SER A 269 16.63 -2.84 -4.23
CA SER A 269 17.91 -2.19 -4.08
C SER A 269 17.91 -0.91 -4.88
N SER A 270 18.19 0.22 -4.23
CA SER A 270 18.20 1.51 -4.89
C SER A 270 19.31 2.41 -4.41
N VAL A 271 19.74 3.29 -5.31
CA VAL A 271 20.70 4.37 -5.03
C VAL A 271 20.06 5.70 -5.39
N MET A 272 20.18 6.68 -4.49
CA MET A 272 19.64 8.01 -4.69
C MET A 272 20.69 9.05 -4.28
N HIS A 273 20.83 10.08 -5.09
CA HIS A 273 21.68 11.23 -4.79
C HIS A 273 20.83 12.44 -4.43
N MET A 274 21.17 13.11 -3.34
CA MET A 274 20.49 14.29 -2.82
C MET A 274 21.43 15.49 -2.73
N GLY A 275 20.94 16.61 -3.24
CA GLY A 275 21.66 17.86 -3.27
C GLY A 275 22.85 17.86 -4.24
N PHE A 276 23.42 19.03 -4.48
CA PHE A 276 24.65 19.19 -5.24
C PHE A 276 25.53 20.19 -4.52
N ARG A 277 26.81 19.88 -4.41
CA ARG A 277 27.79 20.69 -3.68
C ARG A 277 27.85 22.16 -4.11
N GLU A 278 27.58 22.42 -5.38
CA GLU A 278 27.53 23.78 -5.92
C GLU A 278 26.28 24.58 -5.51
N MET A 279 25.22 23.86 -5.07
CA MET A 279 23.94 24.48 -4.72
C MET A 279 23.78 24.69 -3.20
N ASN A 280 24.34 23.78 -2.41
CA ASN A 280 24.27 23.83 -0.94
C ASN A 280 25.33 22.94 -0.29
N ASP A 281 25.48 23.07 1.03
CA ASP A 281 26.43 22.25 1.81
C ASP A 281 25.95 20.81 2.04
N GLU A 282 24.64 20.53 1.83
CA GLU A 282 24.07 19.21 2.00
C GLU A 282 24.10 18.47 0.67
N HIS A 283 24.86 17.39 0.66
CA HIS A 283 24.92 16.49 -0.49
C HIS A 283 25.35 15.11 -0.02
N TYR A 284 24.54 14.10 -0.33
CA TYR A 284 24.85 12.73 0.02
C TYR A 284 24.23 11.74 -0.98
N THR A 285 24.71 10.53 -0.93
CA THR A 285 24.13 9.40 -1.66
C THR A 285 23.47 8.47 -0.66
N GLU A 286 22.22 8.08 -0.90
CA GLU A 286 21.54 7.08 -0.11
C GLU A 286 21.54 5.74 -0.87
N PHE A 287 21.97 4.68 -0.20
CA PHE A 287 21.79 3.30 -0.62
C PHE A 287 20.67 2.70 0.24
N LEU A 288 19.67 2.14 -0.42
CA LEU A 288 18.54 1.49 0.22
C LEU A 288 18.48 0.02 -0.19
N GLU A 289 18.38 -0.86 0.81
CA GLU A 289 18.11 -2.29 0.65
C GLU A 289 16.87 -2.64 1.47
N ASP A 290 15.82 -3.15 0.81
CA ASP A 290 14.55 -3.56 1.45
C ASP A 290 14.24 -5.00 1.06
N GLY A 291 14.28 -5.90 2.00
CA GLY A 291 13.95 -7.31 1.81
C GLY A 291 12.73 -7.70 2.64
N ARG A 292 11.77 -8.41 2.02
CA ARG A 292 10.55 -8.89 2.69
C ARG A 292 10.25 -10.31 2.27
N ALA A 293 9.83 -11.14 3.23
CA ALA A 293 9.42 -12.52 2.97
C ALA A 293 8.12 -12.82 3.73
N TYR A 294 7.24 -13.57 3.07
CA TYR A 294 5.93 -13.92 3.64
C TYR A 294 5.63 -15.40 3.39
N TYR A 295 5.08 -16.04 4.40
CA TYR A 295 4.61 -17.41 4.31
C TYR A 295 3.29 -17.56 5.05
N SER A 296 2.32 -18.24 4.44
CA SER A 296 1.03 -18.49 5.09
C SER A 296 0.78 -19.98 5.29
N PHE A 297 0.25 -20.29 6.46
CA PHE A 297 -0.21 -21.62 6.86
C PHE A 297 -1.59 -21.52 7.50
N GLY A 298 -2.61 -21.99 6.77
CA GLY A 298 -4.01 -21.80 7.17
C GLY A 298 -4.33 -20.29 7.35
N PRO A 299 -4.91 -19.89 8.49
CA PRO A 299 -5.22 -18.49 8.76
C PRO A 299 -4.01 -17.67 9.23
N PHE A 300 -2.85 -18.30 9.43
CA PHE A 300 -1.64 -17.62 9.90
C PHE A 300 -0.80 -17.14 8.72
N VAL A 301 -0.24 -15.93 8.86
CA VAL A 301 0.68 -15.34 7.90
C VAL A 301 1.90 -14.81 8.66
N THR A 302 3.02 -15.49 8.48
CA THR A 302 4.32 -15.06 9.00
C THR A 302 4.98 -14.12 8.00
N GLY A 303 5.38 -12.94 8.46
CA GLY A 303 6.12 -11.94 7.69
C GLY A 303 7.46 -11.62 8.33
N ALA A 304 8.47 -11.42 7.51
CA ALA A 304 9.75 -10.87 7.91
C ALA A 304 10.13 -9.75 6.96
N SER A 305 10.62 -8.62 7.50
CA SER A 305 11.16 -7.53 6.69
C SER A 305 12.44 -6.99 7.29
N ALA A 306 13.38 -6.62 6.44
CA ALA A 306 14.63 -5.97 6.80
C ALA A 306 14.87 -4.79 5.87
N LEU A 307 15.12 -3.62 6.44
CA LEU A 307 15.44 -2.39 5.73
C LEU A 307 16.80 -1.88 6.21
N VAL A 308 17.65 -1.50 5.26
CA VAL A 308 18.93 -0.83 5.55
C VAL A 308 19.01 0.42 4.67
N ARG A 309 19.34 1.56 5.27
CA ARG A 309 19.66 2.79 4.55
C ARG A 309 20.99 3.36 4.99
N LEU A 310 21.88 3.56 4.02
CA LEU A 310 23.22 4.10 4.23
C LEU A 310 23.33 5.43 3.49
N ARG A 311 23.81 6.48 4.16
CA ARG A 311 23.95 7.82 3.60
C ARG A 311 25.39 8.32 3.72
N PRO A 312 26.33 7.85 2.87
CA PRO A 312 27.64 8.45 2.79
C PRO A 312 27.55 9.85 2.17
N GLY A 313 28.28 10.80 2.75
CA GLY A 313 28.32 12.20 2.34
C GLY A 313 28.08 13.16 3.50
N THR A 314 27.74 14.39 3.16
CA THR A 314 27.41 15.43 4.16
C THR A 314 25.91 15.46 4.38
N VAL A 315 25.46 14.86 5.47
CA VAL A 315 24.06 14.84 5.89
C VAL A 315 23.86 15.84 7.02
N ASN A 316 22.97 16.77 6.83
CA ASN A 316 22.60 17.71 7.88
C ASN A 316 21.51 17.10 8.79
N ARG A 317 21.38 17.66 9.99
CA ARG A 317 20.40 17.20 10.98
C ARG A 317 18.96 17.20 10.45
N TYR A 318 18.64 17.99 9.45
CA TYR A 318 17.33 18.00 8.76
C TYR A 318 16.94 16.65 8.17
N ASP A 319 17.92 15.86 7.76
CA ASP A 319 17.72 14.57 7.11
C ASP A 319 18.14 13.36 7.96
N TYR A 320 18.50 13.55 9.22
CA TYR A 320 18.80 12.42 10.10
C TYR A 320 17.58 11.53 10.23
N PHE A 321 17.80 10.21 10.21
CA PHE A 321 16.77 9.24 10.56
C PHE A 321 16.46 9.32 12.05
N TYR A 322 15.22 9.01 12.38
CA TYR A 322 14.77 8.73 13.74
C TYR A 322 13.88 7.50 13.73
N HIS A 323 13.94 6.72 14.80
CA HIS A 323 13.07 5.58 15.01
C HIS A 323 12.07 5.88 16.13
N GLY A 324 10.96 5.20 16.09
CA GLY A 324 9.81 5.33 16.99
C GLY A 324 8.51 5.49 16.24
N GLY A 325 7.45 4.94 16.79
CA GLY A 325 6.13 4.98 16.19
C GLY A 325 5.77 3.75 15.35
N GLU A 326 4.54 3.73 14.89
CA GLU A 326 3.90 2.58 14.24
C GLU A 326 4.53 2.15 12.90
N ASN A 327 5.32 3.03 12.29
CA ASN A 327 5.89 2.79 10.95
C ASN A 327 7.37 2.42 10.97
N SER A 328 8.02 2.40 12.13
CA SER A 328 9.44 2.07 12.25
C SER A 328 9.72 1.11 13.39
N PHE A 329 9.64 1.58 14.64
CA PHE A 329 9.98 0.82 15.83
C PHE A 329 8.93 1.06 16.92
N ARG A 330 8.19 0.04 17.28
CA ARG A 330 7.05 0.12 18.23
C ARG A 330 7.44 -0.06 19.68
N GLY A 331 8.69 0.23 20.05
CA GLY A 331 9.18 0.17 21.41
C GLY A 331 9.04 1.47 22.18
N HIS A 332 9.14 2.59 21.49
CA HIS A 332 9.04 3.94 22.04
C HIS A 332 8.49 4.92 21.01
N TYR A 333 8.11 6.08 21.47
CA TYR A 333 7.86 7.21 20.57
C TYR A 333 9.20 7.80 20.13
N ALA A 334 9.19 8.46 18.98
CA ALA A 334 10.40 9.10 18.46
C ALA A 334 10.91 10.19 19.41
N ASP A 335 12.20 10.28 19.60
CA ASP A 335 12.85 11.26 20.44
C ASP A 335 14.16 11.75 19.80
N SER A 336 14.55 12.97 20.10
CA SER A 336 15.80 13.60 19.64
C SER A 336 17.09 12.89 20.10
N MET A 337 16.99 11.99 21.06
CA MET A 337 18.11 11.14 21.51
C MET A 337 18.40 9.98 20.54
N TYR A 338 17.45 9.62 19.69
CA TYR A 338 17.52 8.49 18.76
C TYR A 338 17.59 8.97 17.32
N LEU A 339 18.65 9.69 16.98
CA LEU A 339 18.92 10.18 15.64
C LEU A 339 20.15 9.46 15.06
N GLY A 340 20.17 9.27 13.76
CA GLY A 340 21.32 8.72 13.05
C GLY A 340 21.31 9.04 11.57
N VAL A 341 22.49 9.03 10.98
CA VAL A 341 22.69 9.21 9.52
C VAL A 341 22.34 7.93 8.77
N HIS A 342 22.59 6.79 9.39
CA HIS A 342 22.33 5.47 8.84
C HIS A 342 21.32 4.73 9.69
N GLU A 343 20.54 3.85 9.07
CA GLU A 343 19.56 3.05 9.79
C GLU A 343 19.50 1.59 9.31
N ALA A 344 19.11 0.71 10.24
CA ALA A 344 18.65 -0.61 9.92
C ALA A 344 17.41 -0.93 10.76
N LEU A 345 16.39 -1.51 10.12
CA LEU A 345 15.14 -1.93 10.74
C LEU A 345 14.90 -3.40 10.43
N LEU A 346 14.42 -4.14 11.42
CA LEU A 346 13.98 -5.53 11.28
C LEU A 346 12.57 -5.63 11.87
N THR A 347 11.64 -6.25 11.12
CA THR A 347 10.31 -6.61 11.66
C THR A 347 10.05 -8.08 11.41
N LEU A 348 9.66 -8.78 12.45
CA LEU A 348 9.10 -10.14 12.39
C LEU A 348 7.64 -10.04 12.84
N GLU A 349 6.72 -10.49 12.02
CA GLU A 349 5.29 -10.33 12.26
C GLU A 349 4.54 -11.64 12.01
N GLU A 350 3.66 -11.99 12.94
CA GLU A 350 2.68 -13.05 12.78
C GLU A 350 1.29 -12.43 12.74
N ARG A 351 0.55 -12.69 11.67
CA ARG A 351 -0.84 -12.24 11.48
C ARG A 351 -1.77 -13.44 11.51
N PHE A 352 -2.79 -13.37 12.33
CA PHE A 352 -3.90 -14.31 12.33
C PHE A 352 -5.10 -13.66 11.63
N VAL A 353 -5.47 -14.18 10.46
CA VAL A 353 -6.63 -13.71 9.69
C VAL A 353 -7.90 -14.19 10.36
N LEU A 354 -8.49 -13.33 11.19
CA LEU A 354 -9.73 -13.63 11.90
C LEU A 354 -10.94 -13.58 10.97
N LEU A 355 -10.92 -12.63 10.04
CA LEU A 355 -11.97 -12.45 9.04
C LEU A 355 -11.31 -12.10 7.69
N GLU A 356 -11.55 -12.96 6.70
CA GLU A 356 -11.19 -12.71 5.31
C GLU A 356 -11.94 -11.48 4.77
N ARG A 357 -11.41 -10.86 3.70
CA ARG A 357 -12.09 -9.75 3.03
C ARG A 357 -13.49 -10.17 2.62
N ARG A 358 -14.49 -9.45 3.09
CA ARG A 358 -15.90 -9.66 2.78
C ARG A 358 -16.50 -8.41 2.17
N PRO A 359 -17.29 -8.55 1.09
CA PRO A 359 -18.03 -7.44 0.54
C PRO A 359 -19.11 -6.98 1.52
N ALA A 360 -19.35 -5.69 1.57
CA ALA A 360 -20.41 -5.05 2.34
C ALA A 360 -20.98 -3.87 1.55
N SER A 361 -22.19 -3.45 1.92
CA SER A 361 -22.82 -2.25 1.40
C SER A 361 -23.51 -1.51 2.53
N LEU A 362 -23.27 -0.22 2.65
CA LEU A 362 -23.89 0.65 3.64
C LEU A 362 -24.41 1.91 2.96
N CYS A 363 -25.71 2.17 3.04
CA CYS A 363 -26.37 3.34 2.41
C CYS A 363 -26.06 3.47 0.90
N GLY A 364 -25.96 2.34 0.18
CA GLY A 364 -25.64 2.33 -1.25
C GLY A 364 -24.14 2.45 -1.59
N VAL A 365 -23.27 2.57 -0.58
CA VAL A 365 -21.82 2.58 -0.74
C VAL A 365 -21.29 1.16 -0.60
N ASN A 366 -20.70 0.62 -1.67
CA ASN A 366 -20.06 -0.69 -1.65
C ASN A 366 -18.63 -0.57 -1.15
N PHE A 367 -18.22 -1.48 -0.25
CA PHE A 367 -16.86 -1.59 0.27
C PHE A 367 -16.58 -3.04 0.69
N PHE A 368 -15.34 -3.34 1.04
CA PHE A 368 -14.99 -4.60 1.70
C PHE A 368 -14.38 -4.33 3.07
N TYR A 369 -14.39 -5.32 3.94
CA TYR A 369 -13.72 -5.27 5.23
C TYR A 369 -13.10 -6.64 5.58
N GLY A 370 -12.02 -6.61 6.34
CA GLY A 370 -11.36 -7.79 6.88
C GLY A 370 -10.76 -7.47 8.24
N LEU A 371 -10.49 -8.48 9.06
CA LEU A 371 -9.96 -8.33 10.41
C LEU A 371 -8.80 -9.29 10.63
N GLN A 372 -7.70 -8.78 11.16
CA GLN A 372 -6.52 -9.56 11.49
C GLN A 372 -6.04 -9.22 12.90
N LEU A 373 -5.63 -10.22 13.65
CA LEU A 373 -4.85 -10.04 14.86
C LEU A 373 -3.37 -10.11 14.50
N VAL A 374 -2.55 -9.30 15.16
CA VAL A 374 -1.13 -9.23 14.87
C VAL A 374 -0.31 -9.33 16.16
N ALA A 375 0.82 -10.00 16.08
CA ALA A 375 1.87 -9.96 17.08
C ALA A 375 3.22 -9.98 16.37
N GLY A 376 4.23 -9.31 16.96
CA GLY A 376 5.51 -9.26 16.29
C GLY A 376 6.64 -8.72 17.15
N PHE A 377 7.78 -8.59 16.50
CA PHE A 377 9.00 -8.07 17.04
C PHE A 377 9.60 -7.06 16.07
N ASP A 378 10.03 -5.92 16.59
CA ASP A 378 10.80 -4.90 15.86
C ASP A 378 12.21 -4.82 16.42
N GLY A 379 13.19 -4.72 15.54
CA GLY A 379 14.57 -4.39 15.84
C GLY A 379 14.96 -3.09 15.14
N SER A 380 15.69 -2.25 15.83
CA SER A 380 16.08 -0.92 15.38
C SER A 380 17.56 -0.67 15.64
N LEU A 381 18.25 -0.06 14.69
CA LEU A 381 19.64 0.34 14.82
C LEU A 381 19.87 1.64 14.06
N LEU A 382 20.36 2.64 14.77
CA LEU A 382 20.78 3.94 14.23
C LEU A 382 22.25 4.20 14.53
N TRP A 383 22.97 4.80 13.56
CA TRP A 383 24.36 5.20 13.77
C TRP A 383 24.78 6.34 12.83
N ASP A 384 25.80 7.08 13.22
CA ASP A 384 26.28 8.26 12.47
C ASP A 384 27.46 7.89 11.59
N GLU A 385 28.57 7.45 12.16
CA GLU A 385 29.82 7.21 11.45
C GLU A 385 30.37 5.81 11.70
N GLY A 386 31.06 5.29 10.70
CA GLY A 386 31.76 4.01 10.78
C GLY A 386 30.83 2.79 10.80
N ALA A 387 31.28 1.71 11.44
CA ALA A 387 30.50 0.50 11.54
C ALA A 387 29.42 0.60 12.63
N PRO A 388 28.24 -0.01 12.44
CA PRO A 388 27.18 -0.01 13.43
C PRO A 388 27.67 -0.65 14.74
N LYS A 389 27.30 -0.05 15.86
CA LYS A 389 27.64 -0.55 17.21
C LYS A 389 26.44 -1.28 17.77
N TRP A 390 26.58 -2.55 18.04
CA TRP A 390 25.52 -3.38 18.61
C TRP A 390 24.92 -2.87 19.93
N LYS A 391 25.64 -2.03 20.67
CA LYS A 391 25.11 -1.35 21.86
C LYS A 391 23.97 -0.36 21.54
N ASN A 392 23.81 0.04 20.28
CA ASN A 392 22.75 0.94 19.84
C ASN A 392 21.54 0.15 19.28
N TYR A 393 21.61 -1.19 19.31
CA TYR A 393 20.51 -2.02 18.91
C TYR A 393 19.41 -1.98 19.98
N GLU A 394 18.18 -1.79 19.51
CA GLU A 394 16.98 -1.77 20.32
C GLU A 394 16.01 -2.84 19.84
N GLY A 395 15.28 -3.45 20.77
CA GLY A 395 14.30 -4.47 20.47
C GLY A 395 12.96 -4.19 21.14
N ALA A 396 11.87 -4.47 20.46
CA ALA A 396 10.51 -4.33 20.98
C ALA A 396 9.62 -5.48 20.55
N VAL A 397 8.65 -5.82 21.38
CA VAL A 397 7.54 -6.70 21.00
C VAL A 397 6.28 -5.88 20.86
N TYR A 398 5.39 -6.29 19.98
CA TYR A 398 4.11 -5.61 19.80
C TYR A 398 3.00 -6.60 19.50
N GLY A 399 1.76 -6.13 19.66
CA GLY A 399 0.56 -6.85 19.27
C GLY A 399 -0.60 -5.91 19.05
N GLY A 400 -1.58 -6.35 18.29
CA GLY A 400 -2.69 -5.47 17.97
C GLY A 400 -3.74 -6.08 17.05
N ILE A 401 -4.54 -5.18 16.49
CA ILE A 401 -5.66 -5.50 15.58
C ILE A 401 -5.52 -4.64 14.34
N HIS A 402 -5.59 -5.28 13.17
CA HIS A 402 -5.62 -4.64 11.88
C HIS A 402 -7.00 -4.79 11.24
N LEU A 403 -7.61 -3.68 10.84
CA LEU A 403 -8.82 -3.64 10.04
C LEU A 403 -8.44 -3.33 8.60
N VAL A 404 -8.73 -4.24 7.69
CA VAL A 404 -8.46 -4.10 6.24
C VAL A 404 -9.67 -3.46 5.59
N LEU A 405 -9.47 -2.33 4.92
CA LEU A 405 -10.53 -1.56 4.23
C LEU A 405 -10.03 -1.10 2.85
N PRO A 406 -10.95 -0.80 1.91
CA PRO A 406 -10.55 -0.23 0.63
C PRO A 406 -9.91 1.15 0.79
N ALA A 407 -8.98 1.48 -0.09
CA ALA A 407 -8.22 2.74 -0.13
C ALA A 407 -7.33 3.00 1.09
N ILE A 408 -7.52 2.26 2.15
CA ILE A 408 -6.75 2.31 3.37
C ILE A 408 -6.11 0.95 3.51
N ASP A 409 -4.80 0.85 3.39
CA ASP A 409 -4.11 -0.43 3.54
C ASP A 409 -4.62 -1.17 4.78
N ARG A 410 -4.51 -0.52 5.94
CA ARG A 410 -4.97 -1.05 7.23
C ARG A 410 -5.17 0.06 8.22
N ILE A 411 -6.25 0.00 8.98
CA ILE A 411 -6.34 0.72 10.25
C ILE A 411 -5.69 -0.19 11.29
N ARG A 412 -4.69 0.31 11.98
CA ARG A 412 -3.89 -0.43 12.97
C ARG A 412 -4.13 0.11 14.36
N PHE A 413 -4.42 -0.77 15.29
CA PHE A 413 -4.44 -0.50 16.73
C PHE A 413 -3.42 -1.44 17.37
N GLU A 414 -2.29 -0.90 17.79
CA GLU A 414 -1.17 -1.69 18.26
C GLU A 414 -0.69 -1.21 19.63
N VAL A 415 -0.16 -2.13 20.39
CA VAL A 415 0.54 -1.86 21.65
C VAL A 415 1.92 -2.47 21.53
N GLY A 416 2.94 -1.67 21.70
CA GLY A 416 4.32 -2.10 21.70
C GLY A 416 4.97 -1.94 23.08
N TYR A 417 5.98 -2.75 23.34
CA TYR A 417 6.77 -2.73 24.56
C TYR A 417 8.23 -3.02 24.27
N SER A 418 9.11 -2.17 24.77
CA SER A 418 10.55 -2.42 24.81
C SER A 418 11.03 -2.50 26.26
N PRO A 419 11.83 -3.51 26.61
CA PRO A 419 12.43 -3.61 27.95
C PRO A 419 13.29 -2.39 28.33
N ASP A 420 13.90 -1.75 27.33
CA ASP A 420 14.78 -0.60 27.54
C ASP A 420 14.02 0.64 28.03
N TYR A 421 12.71 0.74 27.73
CA TYR A 421 11.85 1.86 28.14
C TYR A 421 10.89 1.52 29.27
N GLY A 422 10.59 0.23 29.49
CA GLY A 422 9.80 -0.26 30.62
C GLY A 422 8.32 0.10 30.64
N GLU A 423 7.80 0.77 29.59
CA GLU A 423 6.41 1.19 29.49
C GLU A 423 5.77 0.76 28.17
N PRO A 424 4.52 0.27 28.16
CA PRO A 424 3.81 0.00 26.94
C PRO A 424 3.44 1.30 26.21
N LYS A 425 3.57 1.32 24.89
CA LYS A 425 3.19 2.44 24.02
C LYS A 425 2.05 2.03 23.12
N PHE A 426 1.10 2.94 22.91
CA PHE A 426 -0.08 2.72 22.08
C PHE A 426 0.08 3.42 20.74
N TYR A 427 -0.18 2.69 19.67
CA TYR A 427 -0.08 3.18 18.31
C TYR A 427 -1.42 3.06 17.60
N PHE A 428 -1.75 4.09 16.85
CA PHE A 428 -2.93 4.14 16.01
C PHE A 428 -2.52 4.63 14.63
N GLY A 429 -2.53 3.73 13.66
CA GLY A 429 -2.24 4.04 12.26
C GLY A 429 -3.53 4.10 11.44
N PHE A 430 -3.72 5.23 10.76
CA PHE A 430 -4.85 5.46 9.88
C PHE A 430 -4.37 6.28 8.67
N PHE A 431 -4.48 5.72 7.46
CA PHE A 431 -3.97 6.33 6.22
C PHE A 431 -2.46 6.60 6.19
N ASP A 432 -1.69 6.02 7.07
CA ASP A 432 -0.24 6.17 6.99
C ASP A 432 0.34 5.20 5.97
N LYS A 433 1.02 5.75 4.96
CA LYS A 433 1.88 4.95 4.10
C LYS A 433 3.07 4.50 4.96
N PRO A 434 3.37 3.20 5.05
CA PRO A 434 4.58 2.78 5.74
C PRO A 434 5.78 3.46 5.10
N ALA A 435 6.64 4.06 5.93
CA ALA A 435 7.86 4.77 5.49
C ALA A 435 8.90 3.87 4.79
N THR A 436 8.58 2.61 4.56
CA THR A 436 9.52 1.55 4.23
C THR A 436 9.87 1.40 2.76
N SER A 437 9.18 2.06 1.84
CA SER A 437 9.59 2.05 0.41
C SER A 437 9.13 3.32 -0.27
N ARG A 438 10.06 4.03 -0.89
CA ARG A 438 9.78 5.21 -1.72
C ARG A 438 9.07 4.85 -3.03
N TRP A 439 9.23 3.60 -3.45
CA TRP A 439 8.75 3.06 -4.72
C TRP A 439 7.41 2.35 -4.62
N ARG A 440 6.69 2.49 -3.51
CA ARG A 440 5.34 1.96 -3.37
C ARG A 440 4.37 2.73 -4.27
N ASN A 441 4.44 2.39 -5.52
CA ASN A 441 3.25 2.42 -6.34
C ASN A 441 2.48 1.15 -5.99
N ARG A 442 1.18 1.23 -5.78
CA ARG A 442 0.34 0.05 -5.59
C ARG A 442 0.95 -1.22 -6.12
#